data_e648a94a5d21102f12e8741dfa63dee3
#
_entry.id   e648a94a5d21102f12e8741dfa63dee3
#
_cell.length_a   1.000
_cell.length_b   1.000
_cell.length_c   1.000
_cell.angle_alpha   90.00
_cell.angle_beta   90.00
_cell.angle_gamma   90.00
#
_symmetry.space_group_name_H-M   'P 1'
#
loop_
_entity.id
_entity.type
_entity.pdbx_description
1 polymer ?
#
loop_
_entity_poly.entity_id
_entity_poly.type
_entity_poly.pdbx_seq_one_letter_code
_entity_poly.pdbx_strand_id
1 'polypeptide(L)'
;LANQSPERAKNFKRTVMLTGVNDSSKETKFVSEAYKLVEGKHLENEDKNKILMHKDLAKKNNLKVGDKIKIKSNLFDADNEKGADETVEVEIKGLFDGHNSGGVSAAQELYENTLITDVHTAAKVYGNTEDTAVYQDATFFVKGDKNLDSVIKDLGKLDINWREYNLIKSSSNYPALQQSISGIYSISNKLFVGSL
;
A
#
# COMPACT_ATOMS: atom_id res chain seq x y z
N LEU A 1 23.88 1.10 14.63
CA LEU A 1 24.19 0.24 13.45
C LEU A 1 25.40 -0.69 13.66
N ALA A 2 26.14 -0.56 14.77
CA ALA A 2 27.42 -1.22 14.96
C ALA A 2 27.39 -2.73 15.25
N ASN A 3 26.22 -3.36 15.40
CA ASN A 3 26.11 -4.77 15.79
C ASN A 3 25.26 -5.65 14.84
N GLN A 4 25.15 -5.27 13.59
CA GLN A 4 24.49 -6.16 12.61
C GLN A 4 25.50 -7.14 12.03
N SER A 5 25.15 -8.44 12.04
CA SER A 5 25.96 -9.44 11.36
C SER A 5 26.07 -9.10 9.86
N PRO A 6 27.19 -9.45 9.18
CA PRO A 6 27.36 -9.22 7.74
C PRO A 6 26.22 -9.82 6.89
N GLU A 7 25.67 -10.93 7.35
CA GLU A 7 24.53 -11.61 6.72
C GLU A 7 23.25 -10.78 6.82
N ARG A 8 22.97 -10.23 7.99
CA ARG A 8 21.81 -9.34 8.20
C ARG A 8 21.91 -8.07 7.35
N ALA A 9 23.10 -7.47 7.26
CA ALA A 9 23.34 -6.32 6.40
C ALA A 9 23.16 -6.65 4.91
N LYS A 10 23.55 -7.85 4.47
CA LYS A 10 23.36 -8.33 3.10
C LYS A 10 21.88 -8.58 2.80
N ASN A 11 21.15 -9.16 3.74
CA ASN A 11 19.71 -9.40 3.59
C ASN A 11 18.93 -8.09 3.56
N PHE A 12 19.32 -7.12 4.38
CA PHE A 12 18.68 -5.79 4.40
C PHE A 12 18.75 -5.06 3.05
N LYS A 13 19.87 -5.20 2.31
CA LYS A 13 20.04 -4.63 0.96
C LYS A 13 19.13 -5.27 -0.10
N ARG A 14 18.54 -6.41 0.20
CA ARG A 14 17.64 -7.16 -0.71
C ARG A 14 16.19 -7.13 -0.26
N THR A 15 15.90 -6.38 0.80
CA THR A 15 14.55 -6.26 1.35
C THR A 15 13.78 -5.21 0.58
N VAL A 16 12.56 -5.55 0.23
CA VAL A 16 11.56 -4.67 -0.39
C VAL A 16 10.33 -4.64 0.49
N MET A 17 9.56 -3.56 0.42
CA MET A 17 8.24 -3.49 1.04
C MET A 17 7.25 -4.29 0.20
N LEU A 18 6.45 -5.12 0.84
CA LEU A 18 5.36 -5.86 0.19
C LEU A 18 4.02 -5.37 0.71
N THR A 19 3.16 -4.93 -0.17
CA THR A 19 1.80 -4.48 0.14
C THR A 19 0.79 -5.38 -0.58
N GLY A 20 -0.15 -5.96 0.17
CA GLY A 20 -1.27 -6.75 -0.38
C GLY A 20 -2.48 -5.87 -0.65
N VAL A 21 -3.09 -6.00 -1.83
CA VAL A 21 -4.28 -5.25 -2.23
C VAL A 21 -5.28 -6.17 -2.93
N ASN A 22 -6.58 -5.87 -2.85
CA ASN A 22 -7.61 -6.59 -3.59
C ASN A 22 -7.65 -6.15 -5.07
N ASP A 23 -7.52 -4.86 -5.30
CA ASP A 23 -7.57 -4.23 -6.62
C ASP A 23 -6.58 -3.07 -6.62
N SER A 24 -5.48 -3.21 -7.35
CA SER A 24 -4.43 -2.19 -7.33
C SER A 24 -4.84 -0.88 -7.99
N SER A 25 -5.86 -0.89 -8.86
CA SER A 25 -6.38 0.35 -9.45
C SER A 25 -7.07 1.25 -8.42
N LYS A 26 -7.47 0.67 -7.29
CA LYS A 26 -8.12 1.37 -6.17
C LYS A 26 -7.18 1.64 -5.01
N GLU A 27 -5.94 1.19 -5.09
CA GLU A 27 -4.93 1.52 -4.09
C GLU A 27 -4.68 3.03 -4.09
N THR A 28 -4.59 3.62 -2.91
CA THR A 28 -4.56 5.07 -2.68
C THR A 28 -3.50 5.79 -3.51
N LYS A 29 -2.32 5.21 -3.67
CA LYS A 29 -1.23 5.84 -4.44
C LYS A 29 -1.49 5.80 -5.95
N PHE A 30 -2.21 4.81 -6.48
CA PHE A 30 -2.67 4.81 -7.86
C PHE A 30 -3.82 5.81 -8.06
N VAL A 31 -4.77 5.86 -7.14
CA VAL A 31 -5.90 6.82 -7.18
C VAL A 31 -5.41 8.26 -7.12
N SER A 32 -4.39 8.54 -6.32
CA SER A 32 -3.78 9.87 -6.19
C SER A 32 -2.75 10.20 -7.28
N GLU A 33 -2.54 9.29 -8.22
CA GLU A 33 -1.51 9.41 -9.29
C GLU A 33 -0.06 9.48 -8.78
N ALA A 34 0.19 9.18 -7.50
CA ALA A 34 1.55 9.01 -6.98
C ALA A 34 2.23 7.78 -7.59
N TYR A 35 1.45 6.76 -7.93
CA TYR A 35 1.84 5.64 -8.78
C TYR A 35 1.11 5.70 -10.12
N LYS A 36 1.81 5.33 -11.19
CA LYS A 36 1.24 5.18 -12.54
C LYS A 36 1.62 3.82 -13.10
N LEU A 37 0.64 3.04 -13.52
CA LEU A 37 0.91 1.80 -14.25
C LEU A 37 1.50 2.17 -15.61
N VAL A 38 2.69 1.65 -15.93
CA VAL A 38 3.41 1.97 -17.17
C VAL A 38 3.51 0.79 -18.13
N GLU A 39 3.33 -0.44 -17.63
CA GLU A 39 3.35 -1.66 -18.45
C GLU A 39 2.50 -2.75 -17.77
N GLY A 40 1.87 -3.61 -18.57
CA GLY A 40 1.05 -4.72 -18.08
C GLY A 40 -0.33 -4.29 -17.64
N LYS A 41 -0.84 -4.93 -16.56
CA LYS A 41 -2.20 -4.73 -16.04
C LYS A 41 -2.20 -4.58 -14.53
N HIS A 42 -3.22 -3.90 -14.01
CA HIS A 42 -3.51 -3.86 -12.58
C HIS A 42 -3.79 -5.26 -12.01
N LEU A 43 -3.56 -5.40 -10.70
CA LEU A 43 -4.04 -6.54 -9.95
C LEU A 43 -5.55 -6.41 -9.75
N GLU A 44 -6.23 -7.54 -9.86
CA GLU A 44 -7.66 -7.70 -9.66
C GLU A 44 -7.92 -8.67 -8.50
N ASN A 45 -9.13 -8.66 -7.96
CA ASN A 45 -9.50 -9.44 -6.78
C ASN A 45 -9.24 -10.96 -6.91
N GLU A 46 -9.32 -11.49 -8.14
CA GLU A 46 -9.13 -12.93 -8.42
C GLU A 46 -7.66 -13.33 -8.65
N ASP A 47 -6.75 -12.35 -8.68
CA ASP A 47 -5.33 -12.65 -8.90
C ASP A 47 -4.74 -13.39 -7.71
N LYS A 48 -3.89 -14.38 -8.02
CA LYS A 48 -3.08 -15.12 -7.06
C LYS A 48 -1.65 -15.26 -7.58
N ASN A 49 -0.69 -15.08 -6.68
CA ASN A 49 0.74 -15.13 -7.00
C ASN A 49 1.15 -14.13 -8.11
N LYS A 50 0.54 -12.95 -8.09
CA LYS A 50 0.85 -11.86 -9.01
C LYS A 50 1.39 -10.65 -8.26
N ILE A 51 2.28 -9.90 -8.90
CA ILE A 51 2.83 -8.66 -8.36
C ILE A 51 2.83 -7.55 -9.39
N LEU A 52 2.76 -6.31 -8.88
CA LEU A 52 3.28 -5.15 -9.57
C LEU A 52 4.64 -4.79 -8.98
N MET A 53 5.56 -4.37 -9.83
CA MET A 53 6.92 -3.99 -9.47
C MET A 53 7.23 -2.60 -10.00
N HIS A 54 8.02 -1.83 -9.26
CA HIS A 54 8.50 -0.56 -9.78
C HIS A 54 9.41 -0.78 -11.00
N LYS A 55 9.23 0.04 -12.05
CA LYS A 55 9.97 -0.10 -13.32
C LYS A 55 11.48 -0.09 -13.15
N ASP A 56 12.00 0.75 -12.23
CA ASP A 56 13.45 0.87 -12.00
C ASP A 56 14.00 -0.35 -11.25
N LEU A 57 13.21 -0.95 -10.35
CA LEU A 57 13.58 -2.21 -9.69
C LEU A 57 13.63 -3.35 -10.72
N ALA A 58 12.63 -3.42 -11.60
CA ALA A 58 12.60 -4.38 -12.69
C ALA A 58 13.82 -4.22 -13.62
N LYS A 59 14.09 -2.99 -14.05
CA LYS A 59 15.26 -2.67 -14.90
C LYS A 59 16.59 -3.05 -14.25
N LYS A 60 16.79 -2.73 -12.96
CA LYS A 60 18.01 -3.08 -12.21
C LYS A 60 18.25 -4.59 -12.13
N ASN A 61 17.20 -5.38 -12.19
CA ASN A 61 17.25 -6.84 -12.08
C ASN A 61 17.04 -7.56 -13.43
N ASN A 62 16.97 -6.83 -14.55
CA ASN A 62 16.71 -7.36 -15.89
C ASN A 62 15.40 -8.17 -15.96
N LEU A 63 14.36 -7.68 -15.28
CA LEU A 63 13.05 -8.30 -15.20
C LEU A 63 12.03 -7.52 -16.05
N LYS A 64 11.01 -8.23 -16.52
CA LYS A 64 9.91 -7.69 -17.35
C LYS A 64 8.57 -8.32 -16.93
N VAL A 65 7.48 -7.78 -17.43
CA VAL A 65 6.14 -8.37 -17.29
C VAL A 65 6.13 -9.80 -17.81
N GLY A 66 5.54 -10.71 -17.04
CA GLY A 66 5.49 -12.15 -17.28
C GLY A 66 6.63 -12.94 -16.64
N ASP A 67 7.71 -12.30 -16.20
CA ASP A 67 8.77 -13.00 -15.48
C ASP A 67 8.33 -13.44 -14.09
N LYS A 68 8.89 -14.54 -13.63
CA LYS A 68 8.64 -15.10 -12.29
C LYS A 68 9.83 -14.87 -11.38
N ILE A 69 9.53 -14.48 -10.15
CA ILE A 69 10.53 -14.32 -9.10
C ILE A 69 10.09 -15.06 -7.85
N LYS A 70 11.02 -15.32 -6.95
CA LYS A 70 10.77 -15.91 -5.64
C LYS A 70 10.93 -14.84 -4.57
N ILE A 71 9.92 -14.69 -3.75
CA ILE A 71 9.91 -13.80 -2.58
C ILE A 71 9.72 -14.62 -1.31
N LYS A 72 10.26 -14.14 -0.21
CA LYS A 72 10.03 -14.71 1.10
C LYS A 72 10.00 -13.63 2.17
N SER A 73 9.33 -13.91 3.28
CA SER A 73 9.31 -13.02 4.43
C SER A 73 10.72 -12.79 4.99
N ASN A 74 10.96 -11.57 5.43
CA ASN A 74 12.13 -11.17 6.22
C ASN A 74 11.70 -10.61 7.59
N LEU A 75 10.49 -10.98 8.03
CA LEU A 75 9.97 -10.58 9.32
C LEU A 75 10.57 -11.45 10.42
N PHE A 76 10.91 -10.81 11.50
CA PHE A 76 11.36 -11.43 12.75
C PHE A 76 10.40 -11.00 13.85
N ASP A 77 10.08 -11.93 14.72
CA ASP A 77 9.29 -11.66 15.91
C ASP A 77 10.09 -10.88 16.98
N ALA A 78 9.45 -10.64 18.15
CA ALA A 78 10.06 -9.92 19.24
C ALA A 78 11.31 -10.64 19.82
N ASP A 79 11.39 -11.95 19.70
CA ASP A 79 12.50 -12.78 20.13
C ASP A 79 13.60 -12.89 19.07
N ASN A 80 13.45 -12.17 17.96
CA ASN A 80 14.35 -12.17 16.81
C ASN A 80 14.38 -13.53 16.08
N GLU A 81 13.32 -14.33 16.25
CA GLU A 81 13.07 -15.53 15.48
C GLU A 81 12.24 -15.20 14.23
N LYS A 82 12.50 -15.92 13.16
CA LYS A 82 11.82 -15.68 11.90
C LYS A 82 10.39 -16.24 11.93
N GLY A 83 9.40 -15.37 11.79
CA GLY A 83 7.99 -15.74 11.85
C GLY A 83 7.49 -16.60 10.69
N ALA A 84 8.09 -16.47 9.49
CA ALA A 84 7.74 -17.27 8.32
C ALA A 84 8.97 -17.50 7.44
N ASP A 85 9.12 -18.70 6.88
CA ASP A 85 10.23 -19.08 5.99
C ASP A 85 9.76 -19.61 4.63
N GLU A 86 8.48 -19.45 4.33
CA GLU A 86 7.94 -19.89 3.05
C GLU A 86 8.45 -19.02 1.91
N THR A 87 8.90 -19.67 0.85
CA THR A 87 9.26 -19.01 -0.41
C THR A 87 8.08 -19.10 -1.36
N VAL A 88 7.60 -17.97 -1.82
CA VAL A 88 6.46 -17.89 -2.75
C VAL A 88 6.97 -17.44 -4.11
N GLU A 89 6.65 -18.23 -5.15
CA GLU A 89 6.89 -17.82 -6.54
C GLU A 89 5.75 -16.91 -6.99
N VAL A 90 6.08 -15.77 -7.55
CA VAL A 90 5.14 -14.77 -8.06
C VAL A 90 5.52 -14.34 -9.48
N GLU A 91 4.51 -13.99 -10.26
CA GLU A 91 4.68 -13.48 -11.63
C GLU A 91 4.45 -11.96 -11.66
N ILE A 92 5.28 -11.25 -12.40
CA ILE A 92 5.15 -9.82 -12.64
C ILE A 92 4.00 -9.58 -13.60
N LYS A 93 2.85 -9.08 -13.10
CA LYS A 93 1.66 -8.76 -13.90
C LYS A 93 1.75 -7.37 -14.53
N GLY A 94 2.48 -6.46 -13.90
CA GLY A 94 2.66 -5.10 -14.41
C GLY A 94 3.81 -4.36 -13.74
N LEU A 95 4.19 -3.28 -14.38
CA LEU A 95 5.21 -2.36 -13.88
C LEU A 95 4.57 -1.00 -13.61
N PHE A 96 4.97 -0.36 -12.52
CA PHE A 96 4.55 0.99 -12.18
C PHE A 96 5.72 1.95 -12.04
N ASP A 97 5.44 3.23 -12.16
CA ASP A 97 6.33 4.34 -11.92
C ASP A 97 5.81 5.19 -10.76
N GLY A 98 6.69 5.90 -10.09
CA GLY A 98 6.38 6.84 -9.04
C GLY A 98 7.62 7.14 -8.22
N HIS A 99 7.70 8.38 -7.72
CA HIS A 99 8.82 8.81 -6.89
C HIS A 99 8.30 9.51 -5.64
N ASN A 100 8.98 9.29 -4.52
CA ASN A 100 8.66 9.99 -3.30
C ASN A 100 8.84 11.51 -3.51
N SER A 101 7.85 12.29 -3.08
CA SER A 101 7.89 13.75 -3.15
C SER A 101 8.75 14.41 -2.07
N GLY A 102 9.29 13.64 -1.13
CA GLY A 102 10.12 14.09 -0.01
C GLY A 102 11.14 13.07 0.40
N GLY A 103 11.93 13.42 1.42
CA GLY A 103 12.87 12.47 2.01
C GLY A 103 12.17 11.27 2.65
N VAL A 104 12.82 10.12 2.64
CA VAL A 104 12.37 8.91 3.33
C VAL A 104 13.33 8.58 4.47
N SER A 105 12.82 7.99 5.53
CA SER A 105 13.62 7.61 6.69
C SER A 105 14.42 6.33 6.47
N ALA A 106 13.93 5.46 5.61
CA ALA A 106 14.54 4.18 5.28
C ALA A 106 14.40 3.85 3.79
N ALA A 107 15.38 3.13 3.26
CA ALA A 107 15.39 2.74 1.84
C ALA A 107 14.17 1.87 1.45
N GLN A 108 13.57 1.16 2.40
CA GLN A 108 12.36 0.36 2.18
C GLN A 108 11.12 1.22 1.91
N GLU A 109 11.11 2.49 2.35
CA GLU A 109 10.01 3.42 2.14
C GLU A 109 10.04 4.05 0.74
N LEU A 110 11.13 3.84 0.00
CA LEU A 110 11.22 4.28 -1.40
C LEU A 110 10.22 3.53 -2.26
N TYR A 111 9.53 4.25 -3.12
CA TYR A 111 8.57 3.66 -4.07
C TYR A 111 9.25 2.64 -4.99
N GLU A 112 10.52 2.87 -5.34
CA GLU A 112 11.36 1.97 -6.12
C GLU A 112 11.62 0.62 -5.43
N ASN A 113 11.44 0.54 -4.12
CA ASN A 113 11.63 -0.68 -3.33
C ASN A 113 10.31 -1.30 -2.87
N THR A 114 9.21 -1.00 -3.57
CA THR A 114 7.89 -1.54 -3.26
C THR A 114 7.47 -2.59 -4.28
N LEU A 115 6.95 -3.70 -3.77
CA LEU A 115 6.15 -4.67 -4.51
C LEU A 115 4.69 -4.58 -4.04
N ILE A 116 3.76 -4.62 -4.98
CA ILE A 116 2.33 -4.70 -4.68
C ILE A 116 1.87 -6.07 -5.15
N THR A 117 1.18 -6.81 -4.30
CA THR A 117 0.70 -8.15 -4.59
C THR A 117 -0.80 -8.27 -4.27
N ASP A 118 -1.41 -9.38 -4.65
CA ASP A 118 -2.75 -9.73 -4.19
C ASP A 118 -2.74 -10.09 -2.69
N VAL A 119 -3.88 -9.92 -2.02
CA VAL A 119 -3.99 -10.14 -0.56
C VAL A 119 -3.70 -11.58 -0.14
N HIS A 120 -4.04 -12.57 -0.99
CA HIS A 120 -3.81 -13.98 -0.69
C HIS A 120 -2.31 -14.29 -0.70
N THR A 121 -1.59 -13.75 -1.68
CA THR A 121 -0.14 -13.89 -1.77
C THR A 121 0.56 -13.16 -0.63
N ALA A 122 0.10 -11.96 -0.25
CA ALA A 122 0.63 -11.26 0.91
C ALA A 122 0.44 -12.08 2.19
N ALA A 123 -0.76 -12.60 2.46
CA ALA A 123 -1.04 -13.45 3.61
C ALA A 123 -0.08 -14.65 3.65
N LYS A 124 0.09 -15.33 2.51
CA LYS A 124 0.99 -16.50 2.40
C LYS A 124 2.44 -16.15 2.68
N VAL A 125 2.95 -15.03 2.16
CA VAL A 125 4.33 -14.57 2.43
C VAL A 125 4.52 -14.27 3.91
N TYR A 126 3.49 -13.76 4.60
CA TYR A 126 3.52 -13.51 6.05
C TYR A 126 3.28 -14.78 6.89
N GLY A 127 3.08 -15.95 6.27
CA GLY A 127 2.86 -17.22 6.96
C GLY A 127 1.42 -17.41 7.42
N ASN A 128 0.47 -16.68 6.86
CA ASN A 128 -0.95 -16.79 7.14
C ASN A 128 -1.68 -17.60 6.06
N THR A 129 -2.84 -18.16 6.43
CA THR A 129 -3.85 -18.68 5.51
C THR A 129 -4.94 -17.65 5.25
N GLU A 130 -5.90 -17.96 4.38
CA GLU A 130 -7.06 -17.07 4.17
C GLU A 130 -7.86 -16.87 5.48
N ASP A 131 -7.94 -17.90 6.33
CA ASP A 131 -8.68 -17.83 7.61
C ASP A 131 -7.92 -17.09 8.71
N THR A 132 -6.61 -16.99 8.62
CA THR A 132 -5.76 -16.35 9.64
C THR A 132 -5.18 -15.01 9.17
N ALA A 133 -5.51 -14.59 7.94
CA ALA A 133 -5.02 -13.35 7.39
C ALA A 133 -5.51 -12.15 8.20
N VAL A 134 -4.59 -11.23 8.49
CA VAL A 134 -4.88 -9.96 9.16
C VAL A 134 -4.70 -8.83 8.16
N TYR A 135 -5.71 -7.99 8.04
CA TYR A 135 -5.68 -6.81 7.18
C TYR A 135 -5.39 -5.57 8.03
N GLN A 136 -4.49 -4.72 7.55
CA GLN A 136 -4.13 -3.48 8.26
C GLN A 136 -5.22 -2.44 8.14
N ASP A 137 -5.84 -2.34 6.97
CA ASP A 137 -6.92 -1.39 6.70
C ASP A 137 -7.88 -1.92 5.63
N ALA A 138 -9.02 -1.28 5.52
CA ALA A 138 -9.98 -1.47 4.44
C ALA A 138 -10.43 -0.09 3.94
N THR A 139 -10.22 0.18 2.65
CA THR A 139 -10.64 1.41 2.00
C THR A 139 -11.90 1.18 1.17
N PHE A 140 -12.95 1.95 1.45
CA PHE A 140 -14.20 1.91 0.72
C PHE A 140 -14.36 3.14 -0.15
N PHE A 141 -14.54 2.95 -1.46
CA PHE A 141 -14.83 4.05 -2.38
C PHE A 141 -16.34 4.21 -2.54
N VAL A 142 -16.84 5.38 -2.15
CA VAL A 142 -18.28 5.70 -2.19
C VAL A 142 -18.54 6.67 -3.33
N LYS A 143 -19.54 6.38 -4.16
CA LYS A 143 -19.92 7.27 -5.24
C LYS A 143 -20.69 8.49 -4.71
N GLY A 144 -19.99 9.62 -4.64
CA GLY A 144 -20.52 10.93 -4.23
C GLY A 144 -20.59 11.13 -2.71
N ASP A 145 -20.30 12.34 -2.27
CA ASP A 145 -20.14 12.72 -0.86
C ASP A 145 -21.44 12.54 -0.04
N LYS A 146 -22.59 12.69 -0.68
CA LYS A 146 -23.91 12.57 -0.02
C LYS A 146 -24.21 11.17 0.50
N ASN A 147 -23.53 10.15 0.00
CA ASN A 147 -23.74 8.76 0.40
C ASN A 147 -22.82 8.31 1.55
N LEU A 148 -21.82 9.11 1.90
CA LEU A 148 -20.80 8.71 2.86
C LEU A 148 -21.40 8.41 4.25
N ASP A 149 -22.26 9.28 4.75
CA ASP A 149 -22.91 9.10 6.07
C ASP A 149 -23.86 7.89 6.09
N SER A 150 -24.50 7.60 4.96
CA SER A 150 -25.32 6.39 4.83
C SER A 150 -24.46 5.13 4.90
N VAL A 151 -23.34 5.10 4.18
CA VAL A 151 -22.39 3.97 4.20
C VAL A 151 -21.81 3.78 5.61
N ILE A 152 -21.41 4.85 6.29
CA ILE A 152 -20.93 4.78 7.68
C ILE A 152 -21.99 4.18 8.60
N LYS A 153 -23.25 4.59 8.46
CA LYS A 153 -24.37 4.04 9.24
C LYS A 153 -24.58 2.55 8.94
N ASP A 154 -24.43 2.14 7.69
CA ASP A 154 -24.60 0.74 7.31
C ASP A 154 -23.42 -0.12 7.77
N LEU A 155 -22.18 0.39 7.71
CA LEU A 155 -21.03 -0.26 8.31
C LEU A 155 -21.21 -0.48 9.82
N GLY A 156 -21.78 0.50 10.53
CA GLY A 156 -22.07 0.39 11.97
C GLY A 156 -23.08 -0.71 12.34
N LYS A 157 -23.80 -1.27 11.37
CA LYS A 157 -24.72 -2.41 11.59
C LYS A 157 -24.03 -3.77 11.48
N LEU A 158 -22.79 -3.81 10.97
CA LEU A 158 -22.01 -5.03 10.87
C LEU A 158 -21.59 -5.48 12.27
N ASP A 159 -21.55 -6.80 12.47
CA ASP A 159 -21.04 -7.41 13.71
C ASP A 159 -19.51 -7.33 13.78
N ILE A 160 -19.02 -6.11 13.96
CA ILE A 160 -17.60 -5.78 14.07
C ILE A 160 -17.37 -5.03 15.37
N ASN A 161 -16.32 -5.36 16.10
CA ASN A 161 -15.92 -4.60 17.27
C ASN A 161 -15.28 -3.25 16.87
N TRP A 162 -16.11 -2.27 16.58
CA TRP A 162 -15.68 -0.94 16.14
C TRP A 162 -14.78 -0.19 17.12
N ARG A 163 -14.60 -0.67 18.36
CA ARG A 163 -13.65 -0.10 19.32
C ARG A 163 -12.20 -0.40 18.95
N GLU A 164 -11.98 -1.41 18.13
CA GLU A 164 -10.65 -1.82 17.65
C GLU A 164 -10.25 -1.14 16.33
N TYR A 165 -11.17 -0.39 15.70
CA TYR A 165 -10.94 0.22 14.40
C TYR A 165 -11.15 1.73 14.43
N ASN A 166 -10.32 2.46 13.68
CA ASN A 166 -10.51 3.87 13.42
C ASN A 166 -11.19 4.06 12.07
N LEU A 167 -12.37 4.67 12.06
CA LEU A 167 -13.05 5.06 10.83
C LEU A 167 -12.56 6.45 10.40
N ILE A 168 -11.86 6.51 9.25
CA ILE A 168 -11.30 7.74 8.71
C ILE A 168 -12.06 8.10 7.42
N LYS A 169 -12.69 9.28 7.37
CA LYS A 169 -13.34 9.79 6.16
C LYS A 169 -12.29 10.16 5.12
N SER A 170 -12.59 10.08 3.83
CA SER A 170 -11.66 10.33 2.73
C SER A 170 -10.94 11.68 2.82
N SER A 171 -11.61 12.72 3.28
CA SER A 171 -11.01 14.04 3.54
C SER A 171 -9.90 14.02 4.60
N SER A 172 -9.88 13.02 5.47
CA SER A 172 -8.87 12.86 6.53
C SER A 172 -7.66 12.03 6.06
N ASN A 173 -7.81 11.23 5.00
CA ASN A 173 -6.73 10.42 4.44
C ASN A 173 -5.68 11.25 3.65
N TYR A 174 -5.99 12.52 3.37
CA TYR A 174 -5.10 13.44 2.66
C TYR A 174 -4.92 14.75 3.44
N PRO A 175 -4.18 14.76 4.57
CA PRO A 175 -4.05 15.93 5.42
C PRO A 175 -3.51 17.16 4.68
N ALA A 176 -2.57 16.98 3.75
CA ALA A 176 -2.00 18.05 2.95
C ALA A 176 -3.02 18.66 1.98
N LEU A 177 -3.85 17.81 1.34
CA LEU A 177 -4.92 18.25 0.46
C LEU A 177 -6.01 18.97 1.26
N GLN A 178 -6.38 18.44 2.42
CA GLN A 178 -7.35 19.06 3.32
C GLN A 178 -6.86 20.41 3.82
N GLN A 179 -5.58 20.56 4.18
CA GLN A 179 -5.00 21.85 4.55
C GLN A 179 -5.04 22.85 3.39
N SER A 180 -4.75 22.42 2.17
CA SER A 180 -4.82 23.25 0.98
C SER A 180 -6.25 23.72 0.69
N ILE A 181 -7.22 22.82 0.76
CA ILE A 181 -8.64 23.12 0.58
C ILE A 181 -9.13 24.05 1.69
N SER A 182 -8.81 23.76 2.94
CA SER A 182 -9.16 24.64 4.08
C SER A 182 -8.55 26.01 3.96
N GLY A 183 -7.32 26.12 3.44
CA GLY A 183 -6.65 27.38 3.14
C GLY A 183 -7.41 28.18 2.07
N ILE A 184 -7.81 27.54 0.98
CA ILE A 184 -8.59 28.15 -0.10
C ILE A 184 -9.95 28.65 0.40
N TYR A 185 -10.68 27.84 1.16
CA TYR A 185 -11.95 28.26 1.76
C TYR A 185 -11.78 29.42 2.75
N SER A 186 -10.73 29.42 3.56
CA SER A 186 -10.44 30.53 4.48
C SER A 186 -10.13 31.83 3.75
N ILE A 187 -9.39 31.78 2.65
CA ILE A 187 -9.08 32.94 1.81
C ILE A 187 -10.36 33.41 1.11
N SER A 188 -11.12 32.51 0.52
CA SER A 188 -12.39 32.83 -0.14
C SER A 188 -13.36 33.51 0.81
N ASN A 189 -13.57 32.97 2.00
CA ASN A 189 -14.45 33.58 3.00
C ASN A 189 -13.97 34.94 3.48
N LYS A 190 -12.66 35.17 3.64
CA LYS A 190 -12.11 36.47 3.99
C LYS A 190 -12.27 37.52 2.90
N LEU A 191 -12.14 37.09 1.63
CA LEU A 191 -12.36 37.99 0.48
C LEU A 191 -13.85 38.35 0.34
N PHE A 192 -14.77 37.44 0.65
CA PHE A 192 -16.21 37.71 0.60
C PHE A 192 -16.67 38.64 1.71
N VAL A 193 -16.11 38.52 2.90
CA VAL A 193 -16.42 39.42 4.04
C VAL A 193 -15.79 40.78 3.89
N GLY A 194 -14.66 40.90 3.16
CA GLY A 194 -13.98 42.16 2.90
C GLY A 194 -14.56 42.97 1.73
N SER A 195 -15.51 42.42 0.99
CA SER A 195 -16.17 43.09 -0.15
C SER A 195 -17.59 43.62 0.16
N LEU A 196 -18.03 43.57 1.41
CA LEU A 196 -19.23 44.23 1.96
C LEU A 196 -18.83 45.46 2.78
#